data_5d118563f37943589d8b912fd6a931bc
#
_entry.id   5d118563f37943589d8b912fd6a931bc
#
_cell.length_a   1.000
_cell.length_b   1.000
_cell.length_c   1.000
_cell.angle_alpha   90.00
_cell.angle_beta   90.00
_cell.angle_gamma   90.00
#
_symmetry.space_group_name_H-M   'P 1'
#
loop_
_entity.id
_entity.type
_entity.pdbx_description
1 polymer ?
#
loop_
_entity_poly.entity_id
_entity_poly.type
_entity_poly.pdbx_seq_one_letter_code
_entity_poly.pdbx_strand_id
1 'polypeptide(L)'
;MVNMPTQWENIKFFFSYQLNFMYWRYFMWNFAGRQNDIQGSGEIEHGNWITGIPFIDNLLVGNQEFLPQDLKNNKGHNVFYCLPLLLGLIGLFWQAYHSQRGIQQFWVVFFLFFMTGIAIVLYLNQTPAQPRERDYAYAGSFYAFAIWVGMGVAGVIRLLREYCKMQELPAAALASVLCLFVPIQMAGQTWDDHDRSGRFVARDFGQNYLMTLQAVSYTHLRAH
;
A
#
# COMPACT_ATOMS: atom_id res chain seq x y z
N MET A 1 34.72 -16.04 16.12
CA MET A 1 33.63 -15.88 17.10
C MET A 1 32.55 -15.05 16.42
N VAL A 2 31.33 -15.53 16.38
CA VAL A 2 30.19 -14.74 15.88
C VAL A 2 29.74 -13.84 17.04
N ASN A 3 29.79 -12.51 16.87
CA ASN A 3 29.25 -11.60 17.86
C ASN A 3 27.72 -11.73 17.90
N MET A 4 27.19 -12.10 19.05
CA MET A 4 25.74 -12.13 19.26
C MET A 4 25.22 -10.69 19.41
N PRO A 5 24.14 -10.32 18.71
CA PRO A 5 23.60 -8.98 18.83
C PRO A 5 23.07 -8.70 20.24
N THR A 6 23.24 -7.48 20.69
CA THR A 6 22.70 -7.01 21.97
C THR A 6 21.17 -6.79 21.85
N GLN A 7 20.46 -6.72 22.99
CA GLN A 7 19.02 -6.42 23.00
C GLN A 7 18.71 -5.06 22.36
N TRP A 8 19.58 -4.08 22.55
CA TRP A 8 19.42 -2.75 21.94
C TRP A 8 19.55 -2.80 20.42
N GLU A 9 20.47 -3.57 19.87
CA GLU A 9 20.60 -3.76 18.43
C GLU A 9 19.38 -4.48 17.85
N ASN A 10 18.82 -5.47 18.55
CA ASN A 10 17.58 -6.14 18.15
C ASN A 10 16.39 -5.16 18.13
N ILE A 11 16.25 -4.30 19.15
CA ILE A 11 15.20 -3.29 19.18
C ILE A 11 15.38 -2.28 18.03
N LYS A 12 16.61 -1.80 17.81
CA LYS A 12 16.92 -0.89 16.70
C LYS A 12 16.61 -1.55 15.36
N PHE A 13 16.97 -2.81 15.18
CA PHE A 13 16.66 -3.57 13.96
C PHE A 13 15.16 -3.70 13.75
N PHE A 14 14.40 -4.02 14.77
CA PHE A 14 12.94 -4.10 14.70
C PHE A 14 12.32 -2.80 14.21
N PHE A 15 12.65 -1.67 14.83
CA PHE A 15 12.05 -0.39 14.44
C PHE A 15 12.55 0.14 13.10
N SER A 16 13.85 0.06 12.80
CA SER A 16 14.43 0.64 11.59
C SER A 16 14.19 -0.23 10.37
N TYR A 17 14.35 -1.53 10.49
CA TYR A 17 14.23 -2.44 9.36
C TYR A 17 12.84 -3.07 9.26
N GLN A 18 12.42 -3.82 10.28
CA GLN A 18 11.18 -4.60 10.17
C GLN A 18 9.94 -3.70 10.15
N LEU A 19 9.85 -2.70 11.03
CA LEU A 19 8.70 -1.83 11.09
C LEU A 19 8.76 -0.71 10.06
N ASN A 20 9.89 0.00 9.93
CA ASN A 20 9.99 1.13 9.01
C ASN A 20 10.18 0.68 7.56
N PHE A 21 11.23 -0.09 7.27
CA PHE A 21 11.54 -0.48 5.89
C PHE A 21 10.58 -1.53 5.33
N MET A 22 10.28 -2.60 6.09
CA MET A 22 9.47 -3.71 5.60
C MET A 22 7.96 -3.48 5.68
N TYR A 23 7.47 -2.67 6.63
CA TYR A 23 6.03 -2.45 6.80
C TYR A 23 5.61 -1.04 6.44
N TRP A 24 6.19 -0.01 7.08
CA TRP A 24 5.76 1.38 6.89
C TRP A 24 5.94 1.87 5.45
N ARG A 25 7.04 1.50 4.80
CA ARG A 25 7.29 1.82 3.41
C ARG A 25 6.17 1.30 2.50
N TYR A 26 5.76 0.04 2.65
CA TYR A 26 4.65 -0.55 1.89
C TYR A 26 3.31 0.09 2.22
N PHE A 27 3.07 0.41 3.48
CA PHE A 27 1.88 1.15 3.88
C PHE A 27 1.81 2.49 3.15
N MET A 28 2.91 3.25 3.16
CA MET A 28 2.97 4.56 2.49
C MET A 28 2.87 4.45 0.96
N TRP A 29 3.33 3.37 0.32
CA TRP A 29 3.12 3.15 -1.10
C TRP A 29 1.64 3.10 -1.49
N ASN A 30 0.80 2.57 -0.62
CA ASN A 30 -0.63 2.47 -0.90
C ASN A 30 -1.39 3.77 -0.62
N PHE A 31 -0.88 4.64 0.26
CA PHE A 31 -1.65 5.79 0.74
C PHE A 31 -0.98 7.15 0.54
N ALA A 32 0.30 7.19 0.19
CA ALA A 32 1.01 8.43 -0.13
C ALA A 32 1.50 8.45 -1.58
N GLY A 33 2.26 7.42 -1.97
CA GLY A 33 2.80 7.23 -3.30
C GLY A 33 4.06 6.40 -3.30
N ARG A 34 4.45 5.91 -4.47
CA ARG A 34 5.60 5.02 -4.70
C ARG A 34 6.56 5.63 -5.72
N GLN A 35 7.84 5.64 -5.41
CA GLN A 35 8.89 6.16 -6.28
C GLN A 35 9.05 5.31 -7.56
N ASN A 36 9.19 4.01 -7.41
CA ASN A 36 9.26 3.01 -8.49
C ASN A 36 9.04 1.60 -7.91
N ASP A 37 8.94 0.59 -8.78
CA ASP A 37 8.75 -0.81 -8.42
C ASP A 37 10.06 -1.62 -8.35
N ILE A 38 11.21 -0.95 -8.42
CA ILE A 38 12.50 -1.60 -8.32
C ILE A 38 12.76 -1.93 -6.85
N GLN A 39 13.08 -3.19 -6.59
CA GLN A 39 13.41 -3.63 -5.25
C GLN A 39 14.71 -2.95 -4.78
N GLY A 40 14.63 -2.21 -3.67
CA GLY A 40 15.76 -1.54 -3.04
C GLY A 40 16.15 -2.16 -1.71
N SER A 41 17.35 -1.89 -1.27
CA SER A 41 17.87 -2.27 0.05
C SER A 41 18.03 -1.06 1.00
N GLY A 42 17.34 0.04 0.69
CA GLY A 42 17.40 1.30 1.43
C GLY A 42 18.11 2.44 0.69
N GLU A 43 18.44 2.23 -0.59
CA GLU A 43 18.97 3.27 -1.47
C GLU A 43 17.92 4.35 -1.73
N ILE A 44 18.36 5.59 -1.96
CA ILE A 44 17.45 6.72 -2.23
C ILE A 44 16.80 6.67 -3.62
N GLU A 45 17.27 5.80 -4.51
CA GLU A 45 16.85 5.70 -5.91
C GLU A 45 15.81 4.61 -6.16
N HIS A 46 15.69 3.62 -5.26
CA HIS A 46 14.91 2.42 -5.49
C HIS A 46 13.83 2.19 -4.44
N GLY A 47 12.59 2.06 -4.91
CA GLY A 47 11.48 1.52 -4.14
C GLY A 47 11.13 2.29 -2.88
N ASN A 48 11.37 3.59 -2.81
CA ASN A 48 10.99 4.41 -1.68
C ASN A 48 9.53 4.87 -1.81
N TRP A 49 8.95 5.31 -0.71
CA TRP A 49 7.69 6.02 -0.74
C TRP A 49 7.93 7.53 -0.98
N ILE A 50 7.02 8.16 -1.66
CA ILE A 50 7.04 9.58 -1.98
C ILE A 50 5.65 10.17 -1.75
N THR A 51 5.60 11.49 -1.63
CA THR A 51 4.34 12.23 -1.45
C THR A 51 3.87 12.91 -2.74
N GLY A 52 4.79 13.15 -3.69
CA GLY A 52 4.57 13.99 -4.86
C GLY A 52 4.71 15.49 -4.55
N ILE A 53 5.03 15.85 -3.32
CA ILE A 53 5.30 17.22 -2.91
C ILE A 53 6.82 17.42 -2.89
N PRO A 54 7.43 18.19 -3.83
CA PRO A 54 8.88 18.26 -3.98
C PRO A 54 9.63 18.65 -2.71
N PHE A 55 9.04 19.53 -1.90
CA PHE A 55 9.66 19.95 -0.64
C PHE A 55 9.82 18.79 0.35
N ILE A 56 8.84 17.89 0.45
CA ILE A 56 8.88 16.73 1.34
C ILE A 56 9.77 15.65 0.74
N ASP A 57 9.60 15.37 -0.55
CA ASP A 57 10.30 14.29 -1.23
C ASP A 57 11.80 14.58 -1.32
N ASN A 58 12.20 15.84 -1.52
CA ASN A 58 13.62 16.23 -1.50
C ASN A 58 14.30 15.99 -0.15
N LEU A 59 13.55 16.07 0.94
CA LEU A 59 14.08 15.75 2.29
C LEU A 59 14.19 14.25 2.53
N LEU A 60 13.34 13.45 1.91
CA LEU A 60 13.25 11.99 2.12
C LEU A 60 14.20 11.22 1.19
N VAL A 61 14.15 11.52 -0.09
CA VAL A 61 14.79 10.74 -1.17
C VAL A 61 15.65 11.59 -2.11
N GLY A 62 15.92 12.84 -1.75
CA GLY A 62 16.66 13.77 -2.59
C GLY A 62 15.88 14.27 -3.81
N ASN A 63 16.53 15.12 -4.62
CA ASN A 63 15.85 15.74 -5.75
C ASN A 63 15.57 14.71 -6.86
N GLN A 64 14.30 14.44 -7.09
CA GLN A 64 13.84 13.46 -8.08
C GLN A 64 14.04 13.92 -9.54
N GLU A 65 14.33 15.20 -9.77
CA GLU A 65 14.61 15.73 -11.09
C GLU A 65 15.93 15.21 -11.69
N PHE A 66 16.88 14.81 -10.84
CA PHE A 66 18.19 14.29 -11.26
C PHE A 66 18.20 12.78 -11.50
N LEU A 67 17.09 12.08 -11.30
CA LEU A 67 17.01 10.65 -11.59
C LEU A 67 17.19 10.36 -13.08
N PRO A 68 17.81 9.23 -13.45
CA PRO A 68 17.85 8.72 -14.82
C PRO A 68 16.45 8.59 -15.42
N GLN A 69 16.37 8.74 -16.74
CA GLN A 69 15.09 8.69 -17.47
C GLN A 69 14.34 7.36 -17.26
N ASP A 70 15.07 6.26 -17.17
CA ASP A 70 14.49 4.92 -16.97
C ASP A 70 13.76 4.81 -15.62
N LEU A 71 14.30 5.46 -14.58
CA LEU A 71 13.67 5.50 -13.27
C LEU A 71 12.47 6.46 -13.22
N LYS A 72 12.55 7.59 -13.94
CA LYS A 72 11.43 8.55 -14.06
C LYS A 72 10.24 7.96 -14.80
N ASN A 73 10.49 7.19 -15.86
CA ASN A 73 9.46 6.58 -16.70
C ASN A 73 9.01 5.21 -16.19
N ASN A 74 9.40 4.84 -14.96
CA ASN A 74 8.99 3.57 -14.38
C ASN A 74 7.47 3.55 -14.18
N LYS A 75 6.79 2.50 -14.64
CA LYS A 75 5.32 2.34 -14.51
C LYS A 75 4.86 2.24 -13.07
N GLY A 76 5.73 1.81 -12.18
CA GLY A 76 5.47 1.74 -10.75
C GLY A 76 5.57 3.09 -10.03
N HIS A 77 5.83 4.21 -10.75
CA HIS A 77 5.82 5.54 -10.18
C HIS A 77 4.38 6.04 -9.99
N ASN A 78 3.95 6.15 -8.74
CA ASN A 78 2.58 6.53 -8.39
C ASN A 78 2.60 7.65 -7.35
N VAL A 79 1.82 8.71 -7.58
CA VAL A 79 1.74 9.86 -6.69
C VAL A 79 0.30 10.11 -6.26
N PHE A 80 0.03 10.03 -4.95
CA PHE A 80 -1.31 10.24 -4.40
C PHE A 80 -1.43 11.50 -3.55
N TYR A 81 -0.35 12.28 -3.41
CA TYR A 81 -0.31 13.52 -2.61
C TYR A 81 -0.77 13.31 -1.16
N CYS A 82 -0.57 12.14 -0.61
CA CYS A 82 -1.08 11.73 0.70
C CYS A 82 -2.62 11.87 0.87
N LEU A 83 -3.38 12.05 -0.20
CA LEU A 83 -4.84 12.26 -0.11
C LEU A 83 -5.57 11.07 0.54
N PRO A 84 -5.30 9.80 0.15
CA PRO A 84 -5.91 8.66 0.82
C PRO A 84 -5.49 8.56 2.29
N LEU A 85 -4.23 8.88 2.60
CA LEU A 85 -3.71 8.90 3.98
C LEU A 85 -4.46 9.91 4.84
N LEU A 86 -4.59 11.16 4.36
CA LEU A 86 -5.31 12.21 5.07
C LEU A 86 -6.78 11.86 5.27
N LEU A 87 -7.44 11.34 4.24
CA LEU A 87 -8.83 10.91 4.32
C LEU A 87 -9.01 9.77 5.32
N GLY A 88 -8.08 8.81 5.34
CA GLY A 88 -8.06 7.72 6.32
C GLY A 88 -7.86 8.21 7.75
N LEU A 89 -6.98 9.18 7.98
CA LEU A 89 -6.79 9.80 9.28
C LEU A 89 -8.05 10.55 9.74
N ILE A 90 -8.70 11.32 8.85
CA ILE A 90 -9.98 11.98 9.16
C ILE A 90 -11.03 10.95 9.58
N GLY A 91 -11.13 9.84 8.85
CA GLY A 91 -12.07 8.76 9.18
C GLY A 91 -11.76 8.05 10.50
N LEU A 92 -10.49 7.80 10.78
CA LEU A 92 -10.01 7.23 12.03
C LEU A 92 -10.41 8.12 13.22
N PHE A 93 -10.08 9.40 13.17
CA PHE A 93 -10.44 10.34 14.24
C PHE A 93 -11.96 10.53 14.34
N TRP A 94 -12.65 10.64 13.21
CA TRP A 94 -14.11 10.72 13.24
C TRP A 94 -14.74 9.51 13.93
N GLN A 95 -14.32 8.30 13.59
CA GLN A 95 -14.84 7.07 14.22
C GLN A 95 -14.53 7.03 15.70
N ALA A 96 -13.30 7.39 16.12
CA ALA A 96 -12.89 7.37 17.51
C ALA A 96 -13.68 8.34 18.40
N TYR A 97 -14.06 9.53 17.87
CA TYR A 97 -14.63 10.62 18.69
C TYR A 97 -16.11 10.91 18.39
N HIS A 98 -16.72 10.22 17.41
CA HIS A 98 -18.10 10.51 17.01
C HIS A 98 -19.14 10.13 18.06
N SER A 99 -19.00 8.95 18.68
CA SER A 99 -19.98 8.42 19.64
C SER A 99 -19.41 7.27 20.48
N GLN A 100 -20.11 6.89 21.54
CA GLN A 100 -19.74 5.72 22.35
C GLN A 100 -19.74 4.40 21.56
N ARG A 101 -20.65 4.25 20.59
CA ARG A 101 -20.62 3.12 19.66
C ARG A 101 -19.48 3.25 18.64
N GLY A 102 -19.16 4.45 18.24
CA GLY A 102 -18.03 4.76 17.34
C GLY A 102 -16.71 4.28 17.91
N ILE A 103 -16.43 4.55 19.18
CA ILE A 103 -15.19 4.09 19.81
C ILE A 103 -15.11 2.56 19.94
N GLN A 104 -16.23 1.87 20.15
CA GLN A 104 -16.25 0.40 20.15
C GLN A 104 -15.91 -0.16 18.77
N GLN A 105 -16.51 0.39 17.71
CA GLN A 105 -16.23 0.01 16.32
C GLN A 105 -14.79 0.39 15.90
N PHE A 106 -14.29 1.52 16.40
CA PHE A 106 -12.89 1.93 16.21
C PHE A 106 -11.92 0.85 16.70
N TRP A 107 -12.13 0.32 17.91
CA TRP A 107 -11.26 -0.72 18.44
C TRP A 107 -11.30 -2.00 17.61
N VAL A 108 -12.44 -2.36 17.03
CA VAL A 108 -12.55 -3.53 16.14
C VAL A 108 -11.68 -3.33 14.89
N VAL A 109 -11.80 -2.18 14.23
CA VAL A 109 -10.99 -1.88 13.03
C VAL A 109 -9.52 -1.71 13.40
N PHE A 110 -9.22 -1.08 14.55
CA PHE A 110 -7.86 -0.91 15.05
C PHE A 110 -7.18 -2.25 15.33
N PHE A 111 -7.86 -3.18 16.00
CA PHE A 111 -7.31 -4.50 16.22
C PHE A 111 -7.15 -5.28 14.90
N LEU A 112 -8.08 -5.14 13.98
CA LEU A 112 -7.91 -5.72 12.65
C LEU A 112 -6.65 -5.17 11.98
N PHE A 113 -6.46 -3.86 11.96
CA PHE A 113 -5.27 -3.19 11.43
C PHE A 113 -3.98 -3.65 12.12
N PHE A 114 -3.97 -3.64 13.46
CA PHE A 114 -2.81 -4.01 14.25
C PHE A 114 -2.43 -5.49 14.08
N MET A 115 -3.40 -6.39 14.19
CA MET A 115 -3.16 -7.84 14.13
C MET A 115 -2.76 -8.32 12.74
N THR A 116 -3.30 -7.72 11.68
CA THR A 116 -2.95 -8.08 10.29
C THR A 116 -1.76 -7.30 9.74
N GLY A 117 -1.23 -6.35 10.49
CA GLY A 117 -0.05 -5.55 10.15
C GLY A 117 1.09 -5.78 11.12
N ILE A 118 1.16 -4.98 12.17
CA ILE A 118 2.29 -4.95 13.11
C ILE A 118 2.50 -6.30 13.80
N ALA A 119 1.43 -6.98 14.21
CA ALA A 119 1.55 -8.31 14.83
C ALA A 119 2.13 -9.35 13.85
N ILE A 120 1.80 -9.25 12.56
CA ILE A 120 2.39 -10.11 11.51
C ILE A 120 3.88 -9.79 11.32
N VAL A 121 4.29 -8.52 11.38
CA VAL A 121 5.72 -8.15 11.34
C VAL A 121 6.48 -8.85 12.47
N LEU A 122 5.95 -8.78 13.70
CA LEU A 122 6.53 -9.45 14.87
C LEU A 122 6.57 -10.98 14.69
N TYR A 123 5.48 -11.56 14.20
CA TYR A 123 5.38 -13.02 14.02
C TYR A 123 6.34 -13.56 12.96
N LEU A 124 6.46 -12.87 11.83
CA LEU A 124 7.33 -13.28 10.73
C LEU A 124 8.82 -13.10 11.05
N ASN A 125 9.15 -12.11 11.90
CA ASN A 125 10.52 -11.79 12.32
C ASN A 125 11.53 -11.88 11.16
N GLN A 126 11.28 -11.16 10.08
CA GLN A 126 12.03 -11.28 8.82
C GLN A 126 13.47 -10.79 8.96
N THR A 127 14.38 -11.56 8.38
CA THR A 127 15.80 -11.21 8.29
C THR A 127 16.09 -10.31 7.10
N PRO A 128 17.20 -9.53 7.08
CA PRO A 128 17.53 -8.63 5.97
C PRO A 128 17.77 -9.33 4.63
N ALA A 129 18.35 -10.53 4.67
CA ALA A 129 18.71 -11.30 3.48
C ALA A 129 17.52 -12.14 2.99
N GLN A 130 16.44 -11.51 2.60
CA GLN A 130 15.29 -12.18 2.00
C GLN A 130 15.45 -12.23 0.47
N PRO A 131 15.25 -13.40 -0.16
CA PRO A 131 15.30 -13.51 -1.63
C PRO A 131 14.12 -12.81 -2.30
N ARG A 132 13.06 -12.50 -1.54
CA ARG A 132 11.84 -11.86 -2.01
C ARG A 132 11.19 -11.08 -0.87
N GLU A 133 10.74 -9.88 -1.17
CA GLU A 133 9.89 -9.11 -0.26
C GLU A 133 8.49 -9.73 -0.12
N ARG A 134 7.91 -9.61 1.07
CA ARG A 134 6.61 -10.23 1.43
C ARG A 134 5.58 -9.20 1.83
N ASP A 135 5.43 -8.16 1.03
CA ASP A 135 4.46 -7.09 1.21
C ASP A 135 3.01 -7.59 1.30
N TYR A 136 2.68 -8.64 0.56
CA TYR A 136 1.36 -9.28 0.58
C TYR A 136 0.95 -9.81 1.97
N ALA A 137 1.91 -10.08 2.85
CA ALA A 137 1.61 -10.53 4.22
C ALA A 137 0.88 -9.45 5.04
N TYR A 138 1.05 -8.17 4.68
CA TYR A 138 0.49 -7.02 5.39
C TYR A 138 -0.79 -6.46 4.72
N ALA A 139 -1.24 -7.04 3.63
CA ALA A 139 -2.38 -6.56 2.85
C ALA A 139 -3.67 -6.40 3.68
N GLY A 140 -3.86 -7.26 4.70
CA GLY A 140 -4.98 -7.16 5.62
C GLY A 140 -5.03 -5.83 6.39
N SER A 141 -3.87 -5.29 6.79
CA SER A 141 -3.81 -3.99 7.47
C SER A 141 -4.11 -2.83 6.53
N PHE A 142 -3.69 -2.92 5.28
CA PHE A 142 -4.01 -1.92 4.27
C PHE A 142 -5.51 -1.89 3.97
N TYR A 143 -6.14 -3.08 3.90
CA TYR A 143 -7.59 -3.19 3.80
C TYR A 143 -8.31 -2.58 5.02
N ALA A 144 -7.82 -2.86 6.23
CA ALA A 144 -8.38 -2.26 7.44
C ALA A 144 -8.26 -0.72 7.44
N PHE A 145 -7.12 -0.17 6.98
CA PHE A 145 -6.97 1.27 6.84
C PHE A 145 -7.90 1.85 5.77
N ALA A 146 -8.16 1.13 4.68
CA ALA A 146 -9.10 1.55 3.65
C ALA A 146 -10.54 1.70 4.19
N ILE A 147 -10.92 0.97 5.26
CA ILE A 147 -12.20 1.21 5.95
C ILE A 147 -12.24 2.63 6.51
N TRP A 148 -11.15 3.09 7.14
CA TRP A 148 -11.07 4.47 7.64
C TRP A 148 -11.06 5.50 6.50
N VAL A 149 -10.43 5.18 5.36
CA VAL A 149 -10.52 6.05 4.18
C VAL A 149 -11.98 6.24 3.75
N GLY A 150 -12.77 5.17 3.70
CA GLY A 150 -14.21 5.25 3.44
C GLY A 150 -14.98 6.05 4.49
N MET A 151 -14.66 5.86 5.78
CA MET A 151 -15.25 6.63 6.88
C MET A 151 -14.84 8.10 6.88
N GLY A 152 -13.74 8.45 6.23
CA GLY A 152 -13.28 9.81 6.05
C GLY A 152 -14.33 10.72 5.40
N VAL A 153 -15.15 10.16 4.51
CA VAL A 153 -16.26 10.91 3.89
C VAL A 153 -17.22 11.47 4.95
N ALA A 154 -17.59 10.62 5.93
CA ALA A 154 -18.45 11.05 7.04
C ALA A 154 -17.77 12.12 7.92
N GLY A 155 -16.46 11.97 8.14
CA GLY A 155 -15.65 12.98 8.82
C GLY A 155 -15.64 14.32 8.09
N VAL A 156 -15.45 14.32 6.77
CA VAL A 156 -15.50 15.53 5.93
C VAL A 156 -16.88 16.19 5.95
N ILE A 157 -17.96 15.40 5.86
CA ILE A 157 -19.34 15.94 6.00
C ILE A 157 -19.48 16.68 7.32
N ARG A 158 -19.02 16.08 8.42
CA ARG A 158 -19.07 16.71 9.74
C ARG A 158 -18.27 18.01 9.78
N LEU A 159 -17.05 18.02 9.24
CA LEU A 159 -16.22 19.22 9.17
C LEU A 159 -16.90 20.33 8.37
N LEU A 160 -17.51 20.05 7.22
CA LEU A 160 -18.25 21.03 6.43
C LEU A 160 -19.47 21.58 7.17
N ARG A 161 -20.16 20.75 7.94
CA ARG A 161 -21.31 21.20 8.75
C ARG A 161 -20.89 22.09 9.93
N GLU A 162 -19.85 21.69 10.65
CA GLU A 162 -19.41 22.40 11.87
C GLU A 162 -18.68 23.73 11.54
N TYR A 163 -17.76 23.71 10.57
CA TYR A 163 -16.92 24.87 10.25
C TYR A 163 -17.54 25.78 9.17
N CYS A 164 -18.10 25.19 8.10
CA CYS A 164 -18.71 25.97 7.01
C CYS A 164 -20.20 26.23 7.23
N LYS A 165 -20.79 25.73 8.35
CA LYS A 165 -22.22 25.88 8.71
C LYS A 165 -23.17 25.46 7.58
N MET A 166 -22.76 24.48 6.77
CA MET A 166 -23.57 23.97 5.67
C MET A 166 -24.72 23.09 6.17
N GLN A 167 -25.83 23.10 5.44
CA GLN A 167 -26.90 22.12 5.66
C GLN A 167 -26.44 20.71 5.30
N GLU A 168 -27.11 19.71 5.84
CA GLU A 168 -26.68 18.32 5.74
C GLU A 168 -26.58 17.81 4.30
N LEU A 169 -27.62 18.02 3.48
CA LEU A 169 -27.69 17.52 2.12
C LEU A 169 -26.60 18.13 1.21
N PRO A 170 -26.42 19.47 1.14
CA PRO A 170 -25.35 20.05 0.34
C PRO A 170 -23.94 19.69 0.86
N ALA A 171 -23.76 19.55 2.18
CA ALA A 171 -22.49 19.11 2.76
C ALA A 171 -22.17 17.67 2.35
N ALA A 172 -23.16 16.79 2.38
CA ALA A 172 -23.00 15.40 1.96
C ALA A 172 -22.69 15.30 0.45
N ALA A 173 -23.40 16.05 -0.38
CA ALA A 173 -23.15 16.08 -1.83
C ALA A 173 -21.73 16.58 -2.14
N LEU A 174 -21.33 17.71 -1.54
CA LEU A 174 -20.00 18.29 -1.76
C LEU A 174 -18.89 17.36 -1.25
N ALA A 175 -19.02 16.82 -0.04
CA ALA A 175 -18.04 15.87 0.51
C ALA A 175 -17.91 14.62 -0.36
N SER A 176 -19.03 14.06 -0.85
CA SER A 176 -19.01 12.89 -1.73
C SER A 176 -18.25 13.16 -3.02
N VAL A 177 -18.49 14.29 -3.66
CA VAL A 177 -17.78 14.68 -4.90
C VAL A 177 -16.29 14.89 -4.64
N LEU A 178 -15.93 15.61 -3.58
CA LEU A 178 -14.53 15.86 -3.23
C LEU A 178 -13.79 14.56 -2.88
N CYS A 179 -14.41 13.72 -2.06
CA CYS A 179 -13.77 12.46 -1.64
C CYS A 179 -13.68 11.44 -2.79
N LEU A 180 -14.62 11.47 -3.76
CA LEU A 180 -14.58 10.59 -4.93
C LEU A 180 -13.37 10.88 -5.83
N PHE A 181 -12.86 12.12 -5.80
CA PHE A 181 -11.64 12.47 -6.52
C PHE A 181 -10.43 11.61 -6.09
N VAL A 182 -10.37 11.22 -4.81
CA VAL A 182 -9.25 10.40 -4.28
C VAL A 182 -9.15 9.05 -4.98
N PRO A 183 -10.18 8.18 -5.01
CA PRO A 183 -10.09 6.90 -5.71
C PRO A 183 -9.98 7.05 -7.23
N ILE A 184 -10.53 8.09 -7.82
CA ILE A 184 -10.37 8.36 -9.26
C ILE A 184 -8.91 8.69 -9.58
N GLN A 185 -8.27 9.54 -8.78
CA GLN A 185 -6.86 9.88 -8.96
C GLN A 185 -5.97 8.65 -8.73
N MET A 186 -6.24 7.85 -7.70
CA MET A 186 -5.52 6.60 -7.47
C MET A 186 -5.66 5.65 -8.67
N ALA A 187 -6.87 5.44 -9.17
CA ALA A 187 -7.14 4.59 -10.33
C ALA A 187 -6.39 5.08 -11.58
N GLY A 188 -6.37 6.39 -11.82
CA GLY A 188 -5.66 6.98 -12.96
C GLY A 188 -4.15 6.78 -12.88
N GLN A 189 -3.57 6.82 -11.69
CA GLN A 189 -2.12 6.63 -11.49
C GLN A 189 -1.69 5.16 -11.54
N THR A 190 -2.55 4.25 -11.06
CA THR A 190 -2.17 2.84 -10.92
C THR A 190 -2.69 1.94 -12.05
N TRP A 191 -3.45 2.47 -12.99
CA TRP A 191 -4.06 1.68 -14.05
C TRP A 191 -3.05 0.88 -14.86
N ASP A 192 -1.99 1.53 -15.33
CA ASP A 192 -0.93 0.90 -16.15
C ASP A 192 -0.20 -0.21 -15.41
N ASP A 193 -0.02 -0.05 -14.11
CA ASP A 193 0.68 -1.00 -13.25
C ASP A 193 -0.15 -2.27 -13.02
N HIS A 194 -1.46 -2.11 -12.96
CA HIS A 194 -2.41 -3.17 -12.62
C HIS A 194 -3.11 -3.77 -13.83
N ASP A 195 -3.00 -3.16 -15.01
CA ASP A 195 -3.55 -3.74 -16.24
C ASP A 195 -2.78 -5.00 -16.64
N ARG A 196 -3.47 -6.13 -16.55
CA ARG A 196 -2.97 -7.45 -16.91
C ARG A 196 -3.63 -8.04 -18.14
N SER A 197 -4.43 -7.25 -18.86
CA SER A 197 -5.20 -7.69 -20.02
C SER A 197 -4.30 -8.26 -21.14
N GLY A 198 -3.08 -7.76 -21.29
CA GLY A 198 -2.09 -8.24 -22.26
C GLY A 198 -1.09 -9.29 -21.74
N ARG A 199 -1.25 -9.79 -20.53
CA ARG A 199 -0.30 -10.74 -19.91
C ARG A 199 -0.75 -12.19 -20.12
N PHE A 200 -0.26 -12.82 -21.19
CA PHE A 200 -0.60 -14.20 -21.57
C PHE A 200 0.44 -15.26 -21.19
N VAL A 201 1.44 -14.92 -20.39
CA VAL A 201 2.59 -15.79 -20.05
C VAL A 201 2.16 -17.17 -19.58
N ALA A 202 1.19 -17.27 -18.66
CA ALA A 202 0.71 -18.55 -18.14
C ALA A 202 0.01 -19.40 -19.22
N ARG A 203 -0.79 -18.77 -20.07
CA ARG A 203 -1.45 -19.42 -21.21
C ARG A 203 -0.44 -19.91 -22.23
N ASP A 204 0.48 -19.07 -22.62
CA ASP A 204 1.47 -19.36 -23.65
C ASP A 204 2.46 -20.44 -23.16
N PHE A 205 2.85 -20.41 -21.88
CA PHE A 205 3.61 -21.47 -21.26
C PHE A 205 2.86 -22.81 -21.31
N GLY A 206 1.58 -22.84 -20.92
CA GLY A 206 0.75 -24.05 -20.96
C GLY A 206 0.57 -24.57 -22.38
N GLN A 207 0.34 -23.70 -23.35
CA GLN A 207 0.23 -24.08 -24.76
C GLN A 207 1.55 -24.66 -25.30
N ASN A 208 2.67 -23.98 -25.06
CA ASN A 208 3.98 -24.45 -25.50
C ASN A 208 4.33 -25.78 -24.86
N TYR A 209 4.06 -25.96 -23.57
CA TYR A 209 4.26 -27.25 -22.90
C TYR A 209 3.45 -28.37 -23.55
N LEU A 210 2.17 -28.14 -23.83
CA LEU A 210 1.32 -29.11 -24.51
C LEU A 210 1.78 -29.41 -25.95
N MET A 211 2.29 -28.43 -26.67
CA MET A 211 2.83 -28.60 -28.02
C MET A 211 4.12 -29.44 -28.05
N THR A 212 4.86 -29.53 -26.94
CA THR A 212 6.06 -30.40 -26.86
C THR A 212 5.70 -31.86 -26.70
N LEU A 213 4.45 -32.18 -26.34
CA LEU A 213 4.01 -33.57 -26.19
C LEU A 213 3.73 -34.18 -27.57
N GLN A 214 4.36 -35.28 -27.90
CA GLN A 214 4.09 -36.01 -29.14
C GLN A 214 2.71 -36.68 -29.07
N ALA A 215 2.02 -36.71 -30.22
CA ALA A 215 0.68 -37.34 -30.35
C ALA A 215 0.61 -38.80 -29.84
N VAL A 216 1.72 -39.52 -29.87
CA VAL A 216 1.84 -40.90 -29.37
C VAL A 216 1.62 -41.00 -27.85
N SER A 217 1.95 -39.97 -27.08
CA SER A 217 1.73 -39.96 -25.64
C SER A 217 0.25 -40.01 -25.25
N TYR A 218 -0.62 -39.47 -26.08
CA TYR A 218 -2.08 -39.45 -25.82
C TYR A 218 -2.75 -40.81 -26.07
N THR A 219 -2.19 -41.64 -26.95
CA THR A 219 -2.74 -42.97 -27.24
C THR A 219 -2.45 -43.99 -26.13
N HIS A 220 -1.33 -43.82 -25.42
CA HIS A 220 -0.99 -44.69 -24.27
C HIS A 220 -1.77 -44.36 -23.00
N LEU A 221 -2.19 -43.13 -22.80
CA LEU A 221 -3.02 -42.71 -21.66
C LEU A 221 -4.50 -43.12 -21.80
N ARG A 222 -4.96 -43.47 -23.01
CA ARG A 222 -6.33 -43.97 -23.26
C ARG A 222 -6.45 -45.49 -23.22
N ALA A 223 -5.36 -46.22 -23.12
CA ALA A 223 -5.34 -47.67 -23.16
C ALA A 223 -5.28 -48.33 -21.77
N HIS A 224 -5.35 -47.55 -20.71
CA HIS A 224 -5.49 -47.95 -19.32
C HIS A 224 -6.68 -47.17 -18.70
#